data_5b796b56a3590f06d4cd0726004398c6
#
_entry.id   5b796b56a3590f06d4cd0726004398c6
#
_cell.length_a   1.000
_cell.length_b   1.000
_cell.length_c   1.000
_cell.angle_alpha   90.00
_cell.angle_beta   90.00
_cell.angle_gamma   90.00
#
_symmetry.space_group_name_H-M   'P 1'
#
loop_
_entity.id
_entity.type
_entity.pdbx_description
1 polymer ?
#
loop_
_entity_poly.entity_id
_entity_poly.type
_entity_poly.pdbx_seq_one_letter_code
_entity_poly.pdbx_strand_id
1 'polypeptide(L)'
;MKVIKRDGNKEEFNEINIRKVIIKANNSVPKEHQITSEKIERVLTYVLKNISGKEEVEVEEIQDLVEDGLMKENCFEVAKSFILYREERAKERFKKLSIIKEIKEKLEASNIQNQNANLDEASFGGRKGEADSALLKQMALDYYISPKFAKNHVNNRVYIHDLDSYLIGEHNCLSVPIDELLANGFKTRQVFIRPAGSANTAFQLVAVLFQLQSLQQFGGVAATHLDWSLVPYVRKSFMKHYIVAALKDARTFRKINLPQMMFEDYNENGIWRNKLDDWIDNNKEKLLKKLKLKKEDFYFDNKKLNKKYRQSAIFDTIQEVKQAAEGMLHNLNSLQSRSGNQLPFSSINYGTCTEEEGRIVTRAILSATIKGVGNGQTSIFPCQIFQKMKGVNDKGSKNYDLYQLAIRSTAKRMYPNYCNCDWSQDQGYNDMEYKTNFINSLTEEQKNNIIRAIEKNPEIGEKLGLYVKEAK
;
A
#
# COMPACT_ATOMS: atom_id res chain seq x y z
N MET A 1 35.01 35.18 35.00
CA MET A 1 35.37 33.98 34.17
C MET A 1 34.11 33.42 33.54
N LYS A 2 34.17 33.17 32.25
CA LYS A 2 33.02 32.60 31.51
C LYS A 2 33.26 31.14 31.13
N VAL A 3 32.20 30.37 31.14
CA VAL A 3 32.20 28.99 30.68
C VAL A 3 31.60 28.91 29.29
N ILE A 4 32.37 28.36 28.34
CA ILE A 4 31.91 28.08 26.99
C ILE A 4 31.19 26.72 27.02
N LYS A 5 29.90 26.73 26.78
CA LYS A 5 29.08 25.54 26.65
C LYS A 5 29.34 24.84 25.31
N ARG A 6 28.93 23.58 25.18
CA ARG A 6 29.09 22.76 23.97
C ARG A 6 28.40 23.34 22.72
N ASP A 7 27.38 24.17 22.92
CA ASP A 7 26.64 24.87 21.86
C ASP A 7 27.27 26.23 21.47
N GLY A 8 28.43 26.57 22.07
CA GLY A 8 29.14 27.82 21.88
C GLY A 8 28.64 28.99 22.73
N ASN A 9 27.55 28.79 23.49
CA ASN A 9 27.04 29.84 24.38
C ASN A 9 27.98 30.04 25.57
N LYS A 10 28.13 31.32 25.98
CA LYS A 10 28.95 31.69 27.13
C LYS A 10 28.08 32.03 28.33
N GLU A 11 28.33 31.37 29.46
CA GLU A 11 27.64 31.62 30.74
C GLU A 11 28.67 32.04 31.80
N GLU A 12 28.21 32.73 32.82
CA GLU A 12 29.05 33.01 33.99
C GLU A 12 29.41 31.73 34.73
N PHE A 13 30.67 31.65 35.14
CA PHE A 13 31.15 30.49 35.88
C PHE A 13 30.48 30.38 37.23
N ASN A 14 29.99 29.18 37.60
CA ASN A 14 29.40 28.89 38.89
C ASN A 14 29.90 27.55 39.42
N GLU A 15 30.73 27.61 40.49
CA GLU A 15 31.32 26.45 41.15
C GLU A 15 30.28 25.46 41.68
N ILE A 16 29.05 25.96 42.07
CA ILE A 16 27.96 25.13 42.55
C ILE A 16 27.58 24.06 41.53
N ASN A 17 27.70 24.35 40.26
CA ASN A 17 27.40 23.40 39.21
C ASN A 17 28.39 22.23 39.20
N ILE A 18 29.66 22.48 39.43
CA ILE A 18 30.69 21.43 39.56
C ILE A 18 30.42 20.56 40.77
N ARG A 19 30.17 21.20 41.94
CA ARG A 19 29.83 20.50 43.17
C ARG A 19 28.59 19.60 43.00
N LYS A 20 27.51 20.10 42.37
CA LYS A 20 26.30 19.33 42.10
C LYS A 20 26.56 18.09 41.27
N VAL A 21 27.42 18.18 40.24
CA VAL A 21 27.73 17.06 39.35
C VAL A 21 28.54 15.99 40.11
N ILE A 22 29.53 16.39 40.91
CA ILE A 22 30.30 15.45 41.76
C ILE A 22 29.39 14.74 42.75
N ILE A 23 28.50 15.50 43.47
CA ILE A 23 27.52 14.93 44.40
C ILE A 23 26.58 13.94 43.67
N LYS A 24 26.14 14.26 42.47
CA LYS A 24 25.26 13.37 41.70
C LYS A 24 25.96 12.05 41.37
N ALA A 25 27.22 12.11 40.93
CA ALA A 25 28.03 10.93 40.67
C ALA A 25 28.25 10.13 41.97
N ASN A 26 28.53 10.79 43.10
CA ASN A 26 28.70 10.17 44.40
C ASN A 26 27.43 9.43 44.87
N ASN A 27 26.24 10.02 44.65
CA ASN A 27 24.96 9.43 45.05
C ASN A 27 24.55 8.24 44.12
N SER A 28 25.18 8.06 42.97
CA SER A 28 24.88 6.97 42.06
C SER A 28 25.68 5.69 42.33
N VAL A 29 26.67 5.75 43.22
CA VAL A 29 27.45 4.56 43.65
C VAL A 29 26.89 4.01 44.98
N PRO A 30 27.11 2.70 45.26
CA PRO A 30 26.74 2.10 46.57
C PRO A 30 27.29 2.88 47.76
N LYS A 31 26.57 2.90 48.86
CA LYS A 31 26.95 3.68 50.07
C LYS A 31 28.38 3.42 50.56
N GLU A 32 28.85 2.20 50.44
CA GLU A 32 30.21 1.75 50.79
C GLU A 32 31.33 2.38 49.94
N HIS A 33 30.98 2.84 48.73
CA HIS A 33 31.89 3.49 47.80
C HIS A 33 31.70 5.00 47.72
N GLN A 34 30.74 5.54 48.47
CA GLN A 34 30.49 7.00 48.52
C GLN A 34 31.63 7.72 49.25
N ILE A 35 32.01 8.85 48.69
CA ILE A 35 33.07 9.69 49.24
C ILE A 35 32.51 10.73 50.18
N THR A 36 33.32 11.16 51.15
CA THR A 36 32.95 12.17 52.13
C THR A 36 32.90 13.57 51.53
N SER A 37 32.20 14.48 52.17
CA SER A 37 32.11 15.91 51.76
C SER A 37 33.53 16.53 51.70
N GLU A 38 34.45 16.15 52.58
CA GLU A 38 35.82 16.65 52.55
C GLU A 38 36.57 16.26 51.28
N LYS A 39 36.39 15.04 50.78
CA LYS A 39 36.97 14.62 49.50
C LYS A 39 36.35 15.37 48.33
N ILE A 40 35.05 15.62 48.36
CA ILE A 40 34.35 16.45 47.32
C ILE A 40 34.94 17.86 47.29
N GLU A 41 35.24 18.46 48.44
CA GLU A 41 35.85 19.78 48.52
C GLU A 41 37.26 19.80 48.00
N ARG A 42 38.08 18.72 48.24
CA ARG A 42 39.42 18.61 47.68
C ARG A 42 39.39 18.51 46.14
N VAL A 43 38.48 17.70 45.60
CA VAL A 43 38.31 17.61 44.16
C VAL A 43 37.90 18.97 43.57
N LEU A 44 36.95 19.67 44.21
CA LEU A 44 36.52 21.00 43.81
C LEU A 44 37.67 21.99 43.84
N THR A 45 38.43 22.02 44.91
CA THR A 45 39.64 22.88 45.09
C THR A 45 40.67 22.59 43.99
N TYR A 46 40.87 21.32 43.65
CA TYR A 46 41.76 20.93 42.53
C TYR A 46 41.31 21.51 41.21
N VAL A 47 40.02 21.39 40.88
CA VAL A 47 39.45 21.94 39.64
C VAL A 47 39.58 23.47 39.63
N LEU A 48 39.18 24.17 40.69
CA LEU A 48 39.26 25.62 40.81
C LEU A 48 40.70 26.15 40.65
N LYS A 49 41.68 25.47 41.23
CA LYS A 49 43.12 25.81 41.08
C LYS A 49 43.59 25.75 39.65
N ASN A 50 43.15 24.77 38.90
CA ASN A 50 43.62 24.55 37.51
C ASN A 50 42.92 25.49 36.50
N ILE A 51 41.75 26.04 36.83
CA ILE A 51 41.04 27.03 35.97
C ILE A 51 41.30 28.47 36.42
N SER A 52 41.99 28.66 37.56
CA SER A 52 42.30 29.96 38.09
C SER A 52 43.19 30.80 37.12
N GLY A 53 42.78 32.05 36.92
CA GLY A 53 43.51 32.96 36.01
C GLY A 53 43.06 32.87 34.54
N LYS A 54 42.16 31.99 34.18
CA LYS A 54 41.57 31.95 32.84
C LYS A 54 40.41 32.92 32.75
N GLU A 55 40.27 33.64 31.62
CA GLU A 55 39.10 34.46 31.34
C GLU A 55 37.93 33.61 30.87
N GLU A 56 38.21 32.61 30.08
CA GLU A 56 37.22 31.66 29.52
C GLU A 56 37.72 30.23 29.67
N VAL A 57 36.82 29.28 29.93
CA VAL A 57 37.10 27.85 30.07
C VAL A 57 36.02 27.03 29.41
N GLU A 58 36.37 25.99 28.68
CA GLU A 58 35.41 25.08 28.05
C GLU A 58 34.80 24.11 29.10
N VAL A 59 33.52 23.80 28.94
CA VAL A 59 32.81 22.85 29.83
C VAL A 59 33.47 21.48 29.82
N GLU A 60 34.04 21.04 28.70
CA GLU A 60 34.73 19.76 28.60
C GLU A 60 36.03 19.76 29.43
N GLU A 61 36.83 20.83 29.38
CA GLU A 61 38.03 21.00 30.19
C GLU A 61 37.69 20.92 31.70
N ILE A 62 36.59 21.55 32.14
CA ILE A 62 36.14 21.43 33.51
C ILE A 62 35.83 19.99 33.88
N GLN A 63 35.19 19.25 32.99
CA GLN A 63 34.81 17.86 33.23
C GLN A 63 36.04 16.93 33.27
N ASP A 64 37.03 17.17 32.41
CA ASP A 64 38.29 16.45 32.44
C ASP A 64 39.06 16.68 33.76
N LEU A 65 39.05 17.93 34.23
CA LEU A 65 39.62 18.26 35.56
C LEU A 65 38.85 17.62 36.75
N VAL A 66 37.56 17.42 36.64
CA VAL A 66 36.77 16.68 37.62
C VAL A 66 37.16 15.22 37.66
N GLU A 67 37.30 14.58 36.48
CA GLU A 67 37.77 13.21 36.37
C GLU A 67 39.16 13.03 36.96
N ASP A 68 40.10 13.90 36.57
CA ASP A 68 41.46 13.91 37.13
C ASP A 68 41.49 14.10 38.65
N GLY A 69 40.69 15.03 39.18
CA GLY A 69 40.59 15.30 40.59
C GLY A 69 40.06 14.10 41.38
N LEU A 70 39.00 13.43 40.87
CA LEU A 70 38.48 12.21 41.44
C LEU A 70 39.50 11.06 41.43
N MET A 71 40.23 10.93 40.36
CA MET A 71 41.31 9.89 40.26
C MET A 71 42.45 10.19 41.23
N LYS A 72 42.92 11.42 41.37
CA LYS A 72 43.99 11.84 42.27
C LYS A 72 43.65 11.64 43.76
N GLU A 73 42.35 11.83 44.10
CA GLU A 73 41.87 11.58 45.44
C GLU A 73 41.52 10.11 45.75
N ASN A 74 41.85 9.21 44.80
CA ASN A 74 41.56 7.76 44.87
C ASN A 74 40.04 7.47 45.02
N CYS A 75 39.21 8.25 44.34
CA CYS A 75 37.74 8.09 44.32
C CYS A 75 37.30 7.30 43.09
N PHE A 76 37.89 6.12 42.83
CA PHE A 76 37.77 5.39 41.59
C PHE A 76 36.34 5.00 41.19
N GLU A 77 35.51 4.56 42.12
CA GLU A 77 34.16 4.16 41.80
C GLU A 77 33.28 5.36 41.41
N VAL A 78 33.45 6.51 42.10
CA VAL A 78 32.75 7.76 41.76
C VAL A 78 33.27 8.31 40.43
N ALA A 79 34.60 8.26 40.19
CA ALA A 79 35.16 8.65 38.87
C ALA A 79 34.61 7.79 37.74
N LYS A 80 34.55 6.48 37.94
CA LYS A 80 33.96 5.54 36.94
C LYS A 80 32.49 5.88 36.66
N SER A 81 31.70 6.12 37.71
CA SER A 81 30.29 6.53 37.54
C SER A 81 30.17 7.86 36.80
N PHE A 82 31.02 8.83 37.10
CA PHE A 82 31.05 10.11 36.41
C PHE A 82 31.40 9.98 34.92
N ILE A 83 32.43 9.21 34.59
CA ILE A 83 32.89 8.95 33.21
C ILE A 83 31.78 8.26 32.41
N LEU A 84 31.17 7.20 32.96
CA LEU A 84 30.09 6.48 32.29
C LEU A 84 28.87 7.37 32.03
N TYR A 85 28.49 8.19 33.01
CA TYR A 85 27.40 9.16 32.83
C TYR A 85 27.73 10.19 31.75
N ARG A 86 28.96 10.70 31.73
CA ARG A 86 29.41 11.65 30.71
C ARG A 86 29.38 11.04 29.33
N GLU A 87 29.85 9.80 29.19
CA GLU A 87 29.82 9.06 27.92
C GLU A 87 28.39 8.80 27.42
N GLU A 88 27.50 8.37 28.31
CA GLU A 88 26.09 8.16 27.98
C GLU A 88 25.44 9.44 27.48
N ARG A 89 25.65 10.55 28.19
CA ARG A 89 25.16 11.87 27.76
C ARG A 89 25.77 12.37 26.45
N ALA A 90 27.04 12.05 26.18
CA ALA A 90 27.67 12.36 24.92
C ALA A 90 27.05 11.55 23.76
N LYS A 91 26.80 10.27 23.97
CA LYS A 91 26.10 9.39 23.01
C LYS A 91 24.68 9.87 22.71
N GLU A 92 23.91 10.22 23.75
CA GLU A 92 22.55 10.76 23.57
C GLU A 92 22.54 12.05 22.75
N ARG A 93 23.47 12.96 23.03
CA ARG A 93 23.62 14.21 22.26
C ARG A 93 24.01 13.94 20.81
N PHE A 94 24.99 13.09 20.58
CA PHE A 94 25.43 12.73 19.25
C PHE A 94 24.27 12.12 18.42
N LYS A 95 23.51 11.20 18.99
CA LYS A 95 22.32 10.64 18.36
C LYS A 95 21.30 11.72 18.02
N LYS A 96 21.00 12.60 18.97
CA LYS A 96 20.06 13.71 18.75
C LYS A 96 20.52 14.65 17.63
N LEU A 97 21.81 14.99 17.59
CA LEU A 97 22.35 15.86 16.56
C LEU A 97 22.37 15.20 15.18
N SER A 98 22.71 13.89 15.10
CA SER A 98 22.68 13.15 13.84
C SER A 98 21.28 13.03 13.26
N ILE A 99 20.28 12.74 14.11
CA ILE A 99 18.85 12.69 13.70
C ILE A 99 18.36 14.06 13.19
N ILE A 100 18.69 15.15 13.92
CA ILE A 100 18.30 16.50 13.51
C ILE A 100 18.94 16.85 12.17
N LYS A 101 20.20 16.47 11.96
CA LYS A 101 20.90 16.69 10.69
C LYS A 101 20.22 15.93 9.55
N GLU A 102 19.92 14.64 9.75
CA GLU A 102 19.25 13.80 8.75
C GLU A 102 17.86 14.37 8.40
N ILE A 103 17.06 14.71 9.42
CA ILE A 103 15.73 15.33 9.20
C ILE A 103 15.86 16.62 8.41
N LYS A 104 16.86 17.47 8.73
CA LYS A 104 17.10 18.72 8.01
C LYS A 104 17.46 18.47 6.55
N GLU A 105 18.34 17.54 6.25
CA GLU A 105 18.71 17.12 4.90
C GLU A 105 17.49 16.64 4.09
N LYS A 106 16.58 15.88 4.71
CA LYS A 106 15.33 15.44 4.09
C LYS A 106 14.35 16.59 3.84
N LEU A 107 14.18 17.50 4.80
CA LEU A 107 13.31 18.68 4.65
C LEU A 107 13.81 19.65 3.58
N GLU A 108 15.12 19.76 3.41
CA GLU A 108 15.76 20.62 2.40
C GLU A 108 15.87 19.94 1.02
N ALA A 109 15.56 18.64 0.92
CA ALA A 109 15.75 17.83 -0.29
C ALA A 109 17.17 17.96 -0.87
N SER A 110 18.19 18.10 0.00
CA SER A 110 19.57 18.36 -0.39
C SER A 110 20.31 17.14 -0.94
N ASN A 111 19.75 15.94 -0.77
CA ASN A 111 20.30 14.69 -1.26
C ASN A 111 19.32 13.96 -2.20
N ILE A 112 19.36 14.32 -3.47
CA ILE A 112 18.48 13.78 -4.52
C ILE A 112 18.95 12.39 -5.01
N GLN A 113 20.09 11.89 -4.57
CA GLN A 113 20.70 10.65 -5.08
C GLN A 113 19.92 9.37 -4.72
N ASN A 114 18.98 9.44 -3.80
CA ASN A 114 18.17 8.32 -3.36
C ASN A 114 16.70 8.44 -3.81
N GLN A 115 16.42 9.15 -4.90
CA GLN A 115 15.05 9.24 -5.41
C GLN A 115 14.49 7.86 -5.73
N ASN A 116 13.45 7.49 -5.02
CA ASN A 116 12.59 6.38 -5.38
C ASN A 116 11.71 6.85 -6.56
N ALA A 117 11.64 6.10 -7.63
CA ALA A 117 10.79 6.41 -8.80
C ALA A 117 9.32 6.66 -8.45
N ASN A 118 8.87 6.17 -7.30
CA ASN A 118 7.50 6.31 -6.80
C ASN A 118 7.30 7.53 -5.90
N LEU A 119 8.36 8.14 -5.39
CA LEU A 119 8.33 9.25 -4.44
C LEU A 119 8.84 10.53 -5.10
N ASP A 120 8.07 11.61 -5.01
CA ASP A 120 8.57 12.96 -5.31
C ASP A 120 9.11 13.59 -4.02
N GLU A 121 10.39 13.35 -3.75
CA GLU A 121 11.08 13.89 -2.56
C GLU A 121 11.11 15.43 -2.52
N ALA A 122 11.00 16.10 -3.66
CA ALA A 122 10.97 17.56 -3.73
C ALA A 122 9.61 18.15 -3.34
N SER A 123 8.54 17.36 -3.40
CA SER A 123 7.19 17.80 -3.02
C SER A 123 7.08 18.07 -1.52
N PHE A 124 6.10 18.89 -1.13
CA PHE A 124 5.81 19.14 0.29
C PHE A 124 5.55 17.86 1.08
N GLY A 125 4.69 16.99 0.55
CA GLY A 125 4.36 15.71 1.20
C GLY A 125 5.53 14.73 1.20
N GLY A 126 6.33 14.70 0.13
CA GLY A 126 7.52 13.86 0.04
C GLY A 126 8.58 14.23 1.08
N ARG A 127 8.95 15.51 1.16
CA ARG A 127 9.92 16.01 2.17
C ARG A 127 9.47 15.73 3.60
N LYS A 128 8.19 15.97 3.88
CA LYS A 128 7.62 15.64 5.19
C LYS A 128 7.64 14.14 5.46
N GLY A 129 7.17 13.32 4.51
CA GLY A 129 7.15 11.86 4.66
C GLY A 129 8.53 11.25 4.88
N GLU A 130 9.55 11.74 4.16
CA GLU A 130 10.95 11.31 4.34
C GLU A 130 11.51 11.70 5.72
N ALA A 131 11.18 12.90 6.21
CA ALA A 131 11.59 13.34 7.54
C ALA A 131 10.90 12.51 8.64
N ASP A 132 9.60 12.24 8.50
CA ASP A 132 8.84 11.38 9.41
C ASP A 132 9.40 9.94 9.42
N SER A 133 9.71 9.39 8.24
CA SER A 133 10.31 8.04 8.08
C SER A 133 11.66 7.94 8.79
N ALA A 134 12.57 8.91 8.59
CA ALA A 134 13.86 8.95 9.25
C ALA A 134 13.73 8.95 10.79
N LEU A 135 12.83 9.77 11.31
CA LEU A 135 12.56 9.84 12.75
C LEU A 135 12.01 8.51 13.30
N LEU A 136 10.97 7.97 12.69
CA LEU A 136 10.31 6.74 13.14
C LEU A 136 11.25 5.53 13.07
N LYS A 137 12.05 5.42 12.02
CA LYS A 137 13.08 4.38 11.86
C LYS A 137 14.12 4.45 13.00
N GLN A 138 14.62 5.64 13.31
CA GLN A 138 15.59 5.79 14.39
C GLN A 138 14.96 5.48 15.75
N MET A 139 13.72 5.91 15.99
CA MET A 139 12.98 5.56 17.20
C MET A 139 12.80 4.04 17.35
N ALA A 140 12.47 3.34 16.26
CA ALA A 140 12.34 1.88 16.27
C ALA A 140 13.66 1.21 16.70
N LEU A 141 14.78 1.63 16.12
CA LEU A 141 16.12 1.08 16.43
C LEU A 141 16.59 1.38 17.85
N ASP A 142 16.29 2.57 18.37
CA ASP A 142 16.79 3.00 19.67
C ASP A 142 15.96 2.50 20.86
N TYR A 143 14.64 2.35 20.69
CA TYR A 143 13.73 2.17 21.84
C TYR A 143 12.85 0.91 21.75
N TYR A 144 12.60 0.36 20.57
CA TYR A 144 11.62 -0.71 20.42
C TYR A 144 12.24 -2.04 19.98
N ILE A 145 13.29 -1.99 19.19
CA ILE A 145 14.00 -3.20 18.76
C ILE A 145 15.09 -3.56 19.77
N SER A 146 15.18 -4.83 20.12
CA SER A 146 16.25 -5.30 21.01
C SER A 146 17.62 -4.84 20.48
N PRO A 147 18.53 -4.34 21.35
CA PRO A 147 19.83 -3.81 20.96
C PRO A 147 20.67 -4.79 20.12
N LYS A 148 20.51 -6.10 20.35
CA LYS A 148 21.17 -7.15 19.55
C LYS A 148 20.71 -7.14 18.10
N PHE A 149 19.40 -7.02 17.87
CA PHE A 149 18.84 -7.00 16.52
C PHE A 149 19.06 -5.66 15.83
N ALA A 150 18.91 -4.55 16.54
CA ALA A 150 19.25 -3.22 16.03
C ALA A 150 20.72 -3.16 15.55
N LYS A 151 21.68 -3.67 16.36
CA LYS A 151 23.09 -3.77 15.98
C LYS A 151 23.33 -4.66 14.75
N ASN A 152 22.60 -5.78 14.63
CA ASN A 152 22.69 -6.65 13.47
C ASN A 152 22.15 -5.97 12.20
N HIS A 153 21.07 -5.21 12.31
CA HIS A 153 20.53 -4.43 11.21
C HIS A 153 21.52 -3.35 10.74
N VAL A 154 22.02 -2.53 11.67
CA VAL A 154 23.01 -1.47 11.35
C VAL A 154 24.30 -2.03 10.75
N ASN A 155 24.72 -3.22 11.17
CA ASN A 155 25.91 -3.90 10.64
C ASN A 155 25.63 -4.74 9.38
N ASN A 156 24.46 -4.61 8.75
CA ASN A 156 24.05 -5.35 7.55
C ASN A 156 24.09 -6.89 7.69
N ARG A 157 23.97 -7.43 8.91
CA ARG A 157 23.86 -8.88 9.14
C ARG A 157 22.45 -9.41 8.96
N VAL A 158 21.46 -8.56 9.26
CA VAL A 158 20.02 -8.78 9.08
C VAL A 158 19.43 -7.49 8.57
N TYR A 159 18.54 -7.56 7.59
CA TYR A 159 17.76 -6.42 7.15
C TYR A 159 16.34 -6.51 7.74
N ILE A 160 15.97 -5.55 8.56
CA ILE A 160 14.60 -5.40 9.05
C ILE A 160 13.91 -4.44 8.10
N HIS A 161 12.91 -4.94 7.39
CA HIS A 161 12.15 -4.17 6.40
C HIS A 161 11.19 -3.19 7.08
N ASP A 162 10.92 -2.05 6.47
CA ASP A 162 9.87 -1.09 6.85
C ASP A 162 9.96 -0.60 8.31
N LEU A 163 11.15 -0.27 8.76
CA LEU A 163 11.40 0.17 10.13
C LEU A 163 10.64 1.46 10.53
N ASP A 164 10.33 2.30 9.57
CA ASP A 164 9.52 3.50 9.75
C ASP A 164 8.05 3.20 10.05
N SER A 165 7.54 2.06 9.56
CA SER A 165 6.20 1.57 9.86
C SER A 165 6.13 0.63 11.06
N TYR A 166 7.28 0.19 11.59
CA TYR A 166 7.36 -0.78 12.69
C TYR A 166 6.58 -0.37 13.95
N LEU A 167 6.59 0.92 14.28
CA LEU A 167 5.93 1.46 15.47
C LEU A 167 4.41 1.62 15.29
N ILE A 168 3.96 1.75 14.05
CA ILE A 168 2.55 2.02 13.72
C ILE A 168 1.77 0.71 13.61
N GLY A 169 2.43 -0.38 13.22
CA GLY A 169 1.79 -1.68 13.06
C GLY A 169 0.90 -1.77 11.83
N GLU A 170 1.36 -1.27 10.71
CA GLU A 170 0.65 -1.31 9.43
C GLU A 170 0.68 -2.70 8.78
N HIS A 171 -0.31 -2.95 7.91
CA HIS A 171 -0.28 -4.11 7.02
C HIS A 171 0.81 -3.93 5.95
N ASN A 172 1.53 -5.01 5.63
CA ASN A 172 2.50 -4.95 4.56
C ASN A 172 1.80 -5.07 3.19
N CYS A 173 1.58 -6.26 2.68
CA CYS A 173 0.91 -6.48 1.39
C CYS A 173 -0.39 -7.24 1.61
N LEU A 174 -1.42 -6.91 0.83
CA LEU A 174 -2.66 -7.66 0.87
C LEU A 174 -3.38 -7.70 -0.49
N SER A 175 -4.20 -8.74 -0.66
CA SER A 175 -5.13 -8.87 -1.78
C SER A 175 -6.50 -8.35 -1.37
N VAL A 176 -7.09 -7.51 -2.21
CA VAL A 176 -8.42 -6.94 -1.98
C VAL A 176 -9.48 -7.87 -2.56
N PRO A 177 -10.57 -8.17 -1.84
CA PRO A 177 -11.70 -8.96 -2.35
C PRO A 177 -12.54 -8.11 -3.31
N ILE A 178 -11.99 -7.87 -4.51
CA ILE A 178 -12.58 -6.98 -5.52
C ILE A 178 -14.00 -7.41 -5.90
N ASP A 179 -14.25 -8.71 -6.00
CA ASP A 179 -15.57 -9.25 -6.40
C ASP A 179 -16.66 -8.82 -5.43
N GLU A 180 -16.43 -8.98 -4.13
CA GLU A 180 -17.39 -8.62 -3.09
C GLU A 180 -17.60 -7.11 -3.01
N LEU A 181 -16.51 -6.34 -3.06
CA LEU A 181 -16.56 -4.89 -2.92
C LEU A 181 -17.24 -4.21 -4.11
N LEU A 182 -17.01 -4.71 -5.32
CA LEU A 182 -17.70 -4.21 -6.51
C LEU A 182 -19.17 -4.62 -6.56
N ALA A 183 -19.52 -5.82 -6.05
CA ALA A 183 -20.87 -6.35 -6.06
C ALA A 183 -21.77 -5.71 -4.99
N ASN A 184 -21.22 -5.51 -3.77
CA ASN A 184 -22.00 -5.04 -2.61
C ASN A 184 -21.80 -3.55 -2.33
N GLY A 185 -20.78 -2.94 -2.94
CA GLY A 185 -20.32 -1.63 -2.52
C GLY A 185 -19.49 -1.69 -1.23
N PHE A 186 -18.99 -0.57 -0.78
CA PHE A 186 -18.17 -0.51 0.42
C PHE A 186 -18.30 0.84 1.13
N LYS A 187 -18.06 0.80 2.44
CA LYS A 187 -18.09 2.00 3.27
C LYS A 187 -16.69 2.60 3.39
N THR A 188 -16.58 3.88 3.06
CA THR A 188 -15.42 4.70 3.42
C THR A 188 -15.68 5.39 4.76
N ARG A 189 -14.72 6.16 5.26
CA ARG A 189 -14.91 6.92 6.49
C ARG A 189 -16.13 7.85 6.44
N GLN A 190 -16.42 8.43 5.27
CA GLN A 190 -17.42 9.48 5.12
C GLN A 190 -18.67 9.05 4.37
N VAL A 191 -18.52 8.18 3.37
CA VAL A 191 -19.61 7.83 2.46
C VAL A 191 -19.67 6.33 2.19
N PHE A 192 -20.86 5.86 1.78
CA PHE A 192 -21.03 4.52 1.22
C PHE A 192 -20.92 4.59 -0.31
N ILE A 193 -19.98 3.85 -0.87
CA ILE A 193 -19.77 3.70 -2.31
C ILE A 193 -20.71 2.60 -2.81
N ARG A 194 -21.61 2.95 -3.71
CA ARG A 194 -22.57 2.01 -4.28
C ARG A 194 -21.90 0.94 -5.15
N PRO A 195 -22.57 -0.24 -5.33
CA PRO A 195 -22.11 -1.27 -6.26
C PRO A 195 -21.86 -0.74 -7.67
N ALA A 196 -20.92 -1.34 -8.38
CA ALA A 196 -20.63 -0.98 -9.76
C ALA A 196 -21.79 -1.32 -10.70
N GLY A 197 -22.20 -0.36 -11.52
CA GLY A 197 -23.30 -0.51 -12.49
C GLY A 197 -22.84 -0.77 -13.93
N SER A 198 -21.56 -0.54 -14.25
CA SER A 198 -20.99 -0.67 -15.59
C SER A 198 -19.52 -1.05 -15.54
N ALA A 199 -18.94 -1.42 -16.68
CA ALA A 199 -17.50 -1.68 -16.80
C ALA A 199 -16.69 -0.42 -16.43
N ASN A 200 -17.08 0.74 -16.93
CA ASN A 200 -16.39 2.00 -16.63
C ASN A 200 -16.37 2.28 -15.12
N THR A 201 -17.52 2.16 -14.44
CA THR A 201 -17.59 2.34 -12.99
C THR A 201 -16.75 1.31 -12.24
N ALA A 202 -16.74 0.04 -12.69
CA ALA A 202 -15.96 -1.02 -12.05
C ALA A 202 -14.46 -0.75 -12.11
N PHE A 203 -13.91 -0.39 -13.26
CA PHE A 203 -12.50 0.01 -13.40
C PHE A 203 -12.14 1.22 -12.53
N GLN A 204 -13.02 2.22 -12.46
CA GLN A 204 -12.85 3.38 -11.59
C GLN A 204 -12.82 2.98 -10.11
N LEU A 205 -13.76 2.12 -9.68
CA LEU A 205 -13.80 1.66 -8.29
C LEU A 205 -12.59 0.80 -7.91
N VAL A 206 -12.02 0.02 -8.83
CA VAL A 206 -10.75 -0.69 -8.61
C VAL A 206 -9.64 0.32 -8.30
N ALA A 207 -9.51 1.40 -9.09
CA ALA A 207 -8.53 2.44 -8.82
C ALA A 207 -8.77 3.12 -7.46
N VAL A 208 -10.02 3.43 -7.12
CA VAL A 208 -10.40 4.03 -5.82
C VAL A 208 -10.06 3.09 -4.66
N LEU A 209 -10.35 1.79 -4.78
CA LEU A 209 -10.03 0.79 -3.76
C LEU A 209 -8.50 0.71 -3.53
N PHE A 210 -7.72 0.70 -4.60
CA PHE A 210 -6.26 0.71 -4.49
C PHE A 210 -5.74 1.98 -3.81
N GLN A 211 -6.29 3.13 -4.14
CA GLN A 211 -5.93 4.41 -3.52
C GLN A 211 -6.30 4.47 -2.04
N LEU A 212 -7.50 4.05 -1.68
CA LEU A 212 -7.96 4.04 -0.28
C LEU A 212 -7.16 3.06 0.57
N GLN A 213 -6.92 1.85 0.05
CA GLN A 213 -6.15 0.84 0.77
C GLN A 213 -4.68 1.24 0.93
N SER A 214 -4.10 1.90 -0.07
CA SER A 214 -2.71 2.40 0.00
C SER A 214 -2.47 3.42 1.11
N LEU A 215 -3.52 4.05 1.64
CA LEU A 215 -3.44 4.94 2.82
C LEU A 215 -3.36 4.17 4.14
N GLN A 216 -3.67 2.88 4.14
CA GLN A 216 -3.81 2.06 5.36
C GLN A 216 -2.73 0.99 5.48
N GLN A 217 -1.77 0.95 4.56
CA GLN A 217 -0.75 -0.08 4.53
C GLN A 217 0.56 0.43 3.94
N PHE A 218 1.65 -0.23 4.31
CA PHE A 218 2.97 0.05 3.79
C PHE A 218 3.22 -0.63 2.43
N GLY A 219 2.86 -1.89 2.30
CA GLY A 219 3.12 -2.68 1.10
C GLY A 219 2.11 -2.51 -0.02
N GLY A 220 2.13 -3.43 -0.98
CA GLY A 220 1.31 -3.38 -2.18
C GLY A 220 -0.11 -3.89 -1.99
N VAL A 221 -1.01 -3.36 -2.78
CA VAL A 221 -2.43 -3.76 -2.87
C VAL A 221 -2.63 -4.55 -4.15
N ALA A 222 -3.20 -5.74 -4.07
CA ALA A 222 -3.36 -6.62 -5.23
C ALA A 222 -4.83 -6.96 -5.55
N ALA A 223 -5.12 -7.09 -6.85
CA ALA A 223 -6.31 -7.76 -7.38
C ALA A 223 -5.86 -9.02 -8.14
N THR A 224 -6.19 -10.20 -7.62
CA THR A 224 -5.57 -11.48 -8.02
C THR A 224 -6.12 -12.10 -9.30
N HIS A 225 -7.30 -11.69 -9.77
CA HIS A 225 -7.97 -12.23 -10.98
C HIS A 225 -8.93 -11.19 -11.58
N LEU A 226 -8.38 -10.05 -11.93
CA LEU A 226 -9.16 -8.88 -12.33
C LEU A 226 -10.02 -9.11 -13.58
N ASP A 227 -9.55 -9.93 -14.52
CA ASP A 227 -10.29 -10.27 -15.74
C ASP A 227 -11.59 -11.05 -15.45
N TRP A 228 -11.59 -11.91 -14.44
CA TRP A 228 -12.78 -12.60 -13.96
C TRP A 228 -13.71 -11.65 -13.18
N SER A 229 -13.14 -10.89 -12.26
CA SER A 229 -13.87 -9.97 -11.39
C SER A 229 -14.69 -8.93 -12.18
N LEU A 230 -14.21 -8.55 -13.36
CA LEU A 230 -14.86 -7.53 -14.18
C LEU A 230 -15.91 -8.06 -15.17
N VAL A 231 -15.98 -9.38 -15.41
CA VAL A 231 -16.97 -10.00 -16.31
C VAL A 231 -18.41 -9.54 -16.04
N PRO A 232 -18.91 -9.55 -14.79
CA PRO A 232 -20.30 -9.14 -14.53
C PRO A 232 -20.60 -7.70 -14.94
N TYR A 233 -19.60 -6.82 -14.84
CA TYR A 233 -19.76 -5.39 -15.17
C TYR A 233 -19.65 -5.12 -16.65
N VAL A 234 -18.82 -5.88 -17.37
CA VAL A 234 -18.81 -5.88 -18.85
C VAL A 234 -20.16 -6.34 -19.39
N ARG A 235 -20.77 -7.37 -18.78
CA ARG A 235 -22.13 -7.82 -19.12
C ARG A 235 -23.22 -6.78 -18.84
N LYS A 236 -23.09 -6.03 -17.73
CA LYS A 236 -24.01 -4.91 -17.43
C LYS A 236 -23.91 -3.82 -18.49
N SER A 237 -22.70 -3.43 -18.89
CA SER A 237 -22.48 -2.46 -19.98
C SER A 237 -23.01 -2.99 -21.30
N PHE A 238 -22.70 -4.24 -21.64
CA PHE A 238 -23.20 -4.87 -22.84
C PHE A 238 -24.74 -4.88 -22.94
N MET A 239 -25.41 -5.23 -21.85
CA MET A 239 -26.87 -5.18 -21.78
C MET A 239 -27.40 -3.77 -22.04
N LYS A 240 -26.79 -2.74 -21.44
CA LYS A 240 -27.16 -1.35 -21.64
C LYS A 240 -26.99 -0.93 -23.10
N HIS A 241 -25.84 -1.21 -23.71
CA HIS A 241 -25.57 -0.93 -25.13
C HIS A 241 -26.51 -1.69 -26.06
N TYR A 242 -26.86 -2.94 -25.72
CA TYR A 242 -27.81 -3.72 -26.49
C TYR A 242 -29.21 -3.08 -26.45
N ILE A 243 -29.68 -2.65 -25.29
CA ILE A 243 -30.95 -1.97 -25.15
C ILE A 243 -30.96 -0.66 -25.98
N VAL A 244 -29.89 0.12 -25.90
CA VAL A 244 -29.72 1.35 -26.70
C VAL A 244 -29.77 1.03 -28.19
N ALA A 245 -29.06 -0.01 -28.67
CA ALA A 245 -29.08 -0.42 -30.05
C ALA A 245 -30.49 -0.89 -30.52
N ALA A 246 -31.20 -1.60 -29.66
CA ALA A 246 -32.58 -2.02 -29.93
C ALA A 246 -33.57 -0.83 -29.98
N LEU A 247 -33.38 0.17 -29.13
CA LEU A 247 -34.21 1.39 -29.12
C LEU A 247 -33.99 2.29 -30.34
N LYS A 248 -32.77 2.29 -30.92
CA LYS A 248 -32.48 3.01 -32.16
C LYS A 248 -33.19 2.42 -33.39
N ASP A 249 -33.68 1.18 -33.31
CA ASP A 249 -34.46 0.57 -34.40
C ASP A 249 -35.91 1.03 -34.30
N ALA A 250 -36.42 1.74 -35.32
CA ALA A 250 -37.76 2.31 -35.35
C ALA A 250 -38.88 1.27 -35.17
N ARG A 251 -38.66 0.00 -35.59
CA ARG A 251 -39.65 -1.08 -35.41
C ARG A 251 -39.74 -1.53 -33.94
N THR A 252 -38.57 -1.67 -33.28
CA THR A 252 -38.47 -2.03 -31.86
C THR A 252 -38.97 -0.85 -31.00
N PHE A 253 -38.63 0.37 -31.39
CA PHE A 253 -39.06 1.59 -30.71
C PHE A 253 -40.58 1.72 -30.64
N ARG A 254 -41.30 1.56 -31.78
CA ARG A 254 -42.76 1.59 -31.85
C ARG A 254 -43.43 0.53 -30.97
N LYS A 255 -42.83 -0.65 -30.83
CA LYS A 255 -43.33 -1.71 -29.95
C LYS A 255 -43.18 -1.38 -28.48
N ILE A 256 -42.20 -0.58 -28.10
CA ILE A 256 -41.86 -0.26 -26.71
C ILE A 256 -42.67 0.93 -26.18
N ASN A 257 -43.28 1.73 -27.08
CA ASN A 257 -44.13 2.88 -26.77
C ASN A 257 -43.45 3.89 -25.84
N LEU A 258 -42.27 4.38 -26.23
CA LEU A 258 -41.53 5.40 -25.52
C LEU A 258 -42.20 6.76 -25.65
N PRO A 259 -42.18 7.61 -24.61
CA PRO A 259 -42.66 8.97 -24.71
C PRO A 259 -41.90 9.76 -25.77
N GLN A 260 -42.63 10.41 -26.68
CA GLN A 260 -42.08 11.17 -27.81
C GLN A 260 -41.10 12.29 -27.38
N MET A 261 -41.32 12.84 -26.17
CA MET A 261 -40.48 13.87 -25.54
C MET A 261 -39.00 13.48 -25.38
N MET A 262 -38.64 12.19 -25.39
CA MET A 262 -37.26 11.77 -25.24
C MET A 262 -36.38 11.92 -26.51
N PHE A 263 -37.02 12.14 -27.69
CA PHE A 263 -36.33 12.33 -28.96
C PHE A 263 -36.08 13.81 -29.29
N GLU A 264 -36.92 14.69 -28.83
CA GLU A 264 -36.83 16.14 -29.10
C GLU A 264 -35.67 16.77 -28.31
N ASP A 265 -35.42 16.32 -27.09
CA ASP A 265 -34.27 16.77 -26.25
C ASP A 265 -32.89 16.32 -26.74
N TYR A 266 -32.81 15.37 -27.69
CA TYR A 266 -31.53 14.79 -28.14
C TYR A 266 -30.69 15.73 -29.02
N ASN A 267 -31.37 16.59 -29.79
CA ASN A 267 -30.73 17.34 -30.87
C ASN A 267 -30.07 18.64 -30.41
N GLU A 268 -30.38 19.19 -29.23
CA GLU A 268 -29.92 20.54 -28.88
C GLU A 268 -28.79 20.64 -27.88
N ASN A 269 -28.55 19.71 -26.92
CA ASN A 269 -27.58 19.98 -25.84
C ASN A 269 -26.73 18.82 -25.29
N GLY A 270 -26.71 17.63 -25.88
CA GLY A 270 -25.93 16.51 -25.33
C GLY A 270 -26.41 15.92 -23.99
N ILE A 271 -27.41 16.53 -23.37
CA ILE A 271 -28.03 16.18 -22.07
C ILE A 271 -28.78 14.85 -22.13
N TRP A 272 -29.17 14.44 -23.33
CA TRP A 272 -30.00 13.26 -23.59
C TRP A 272 -29.35 11.93 -23.14
N ARG A 273 -28.05 11.81 -23.23
CA ARG A 273 -27.34 10.56 -22.89
C ARG A 273 -27.56 10.19 -21.43
N ASN A 274 -27.50 11.16 -20.53
CA ASN A 274 -27.69 10.93 -19.10
C ASN A 274 -29.14 10.61 -18.76
N LYS A 275 -30.09 11.33 -19.37
CA LYS A 275 -31.52 11.06 -19.18
C LYS A 275 -31.95 9.70 -19.72
N LEU A 276 -31.40 9.27 -20.87
CA LEU A 276 -31.68 7.94 -21.43
C LEU A 276 -31.11 6.83 -20.53
N ASP A 277 -29.94 7.04 -20.00
CA ASP A 277 -29.25 6.08 -19.12
C ASP A 277 -30.08 5.89 -17.84
N ASP A 278 -30.49 6.97 -17.18
CA ASP A 278 -31.38 6.94 -16.00
C ASP A 278 -32.74 6.31 -16.33
N TRP A 279 -33.29 6.63 -17.50
CA TRP A 279 -34.57 6.07 -17.92
C TRP A 279 -34.46 4.56 -18.19
N ILE A 280 -33.37 4.09 -18.84
CA ILE A 280 -33.10 2.66 -19.06
C ILE A 280 -32.98 1.96 -17.73
N ASP A 281 -32.22 2.50 -16.79
CA ASP A 281 -32.01 1.90 -15.49
C ASP A 281 -33.30 1.80 -14.69
N ASN A 282 -34.16 2.84 -14.72
CA ASN A 282 -35.45 2.85 -14.07
C ASN A 282 -36.52 1.95 -14.75
N ASN A 283 -36.36 1.67 -16.03
CA ASN A 283 -37.36 0.87 -16.80
C ASN A 283 -36.81 -0.48 -17.26
N LYS A 284 -35.63 -0.88 -16.81
CA LYS A 284 -34.86 -2.05 -17.25
C LYS A 284 -35.67 -3.33 -17.28
N GLU A 285 -36.39 -3.64 -16.23
CA GLU A 285 -37.24 -4.85 -16.14
C GLU A 285 -38.38 -4.88 -17.12
N LYS A 286 -39.05 -3.72 -17.31
CA LYS A 286 -40.10 -3.59 -18.31
C LYS A 286 -39.57 -3.77 -19.73
N LEU A 287 -38.40 -3.22 -20.03
CA LEU A 287 -37.72 -3.35 -21.30
C LEU A 287 -37.32 -4.80 -21.58
N LEU A 288 -36.68 -5.46 -20.63
CA LEU A 288 -36.31 -6.87 -20.74
C LEU A 288 -37.51 -7.78 -20.99
N LYS A 289 -38.62 -7.55 -20.24
CA LYS A 289 -39.87 -8.27 -20.46
C LYS A 289 -40.46 -8.05 -21.86
N LYS A 290 -40.46 -6.82 -22.39
CA LYS A 290 -40.92 -6.50 -23.75
C LYS A 290 -40.01 -7.10 -24.84
N LEU A 291 -38.69 -7.16 -24.59
CA LEU A 291 -37.73 -7.80 -25.49
C LEU A 291 -37.76 -9.33 -25.35
N LYS A 292 -38.47 -9.89 -24.39
CA LYS A 292 -38.49 -11.34 -24.04
C LYS A 292 -37.09 -11.87 -23.70
N LEU A 293 -36.29 -11.08 -23.00
CA LEU A 293 -34.95 -11.39 -22.56
C LEU A 293 -34.86 -11.32 -21.03
N LYS A 294 -33.89 -12.08 -20.47
CA LYS A 294 -33.51 -12.05 -19.06
C LYS A 294 -32.12 -11.43 -18.91
N LYS A 295 -31.73 -11.02 -17.69
CA LYS A 295 -30.40 -10.48 -17.40
C LYS A 295 -29.28 -11.45 -17.76
N GLU A 296 -29.51 -12.75 -17.57
CA GLU A 296 -28.57 -13.83 -17.82
C GLU A 296 -28.35 -14.08 -19.33
N ASP A 297 -29.23 -13.56 -20.21
CA ASP A 297 -29.07 -13.68 -21.67
C ASP A 297 -27.99 -12.75 -22.24
N PHE A 298 -27.48 -11.78 -21.45
CA PHE A 298 -26.57 -10.76 -21.94
C PHE A 298 -25.09 -11.14 -21.76
N TYR A 299 -24.66 -12.08 -22.58
CA TYR A 299 -23.25 -12.40 -22.83
C TYR A 299 -22.96 -12.39 -24.33
N PHE A 300 -21.71 -12.13 -24.71
CA PHE A 300 -21.34 -11.81 -26.09
C PHE A 300 -21.69 -12.90 -27.10
N ASP A 301 -21.56 -14.15 -26.75
CA ASP A 301 -21.77 -15.30 -27.65
C ASP A 301 -23.23 -15.78 -27.70
N ASN A 302 -24.16 -15.11 -26.98
CA ASN A 302 -25.53 -15.56 -26.96
C ASN A 302 -26.24 -15.37 -28.31
N LYS A 303 -26.53 -16.50 -28.96
CA LYS A 303 -27.21 -16.56 -30.26
C LYS A 303 -28.70 -16.20 -30.19
N LYS A 304 -29.32 -16.17 -29.00
CA LYS A 304 -30.72 -15.70 -28.82
C LYS A 304 -30.87 -14.21 -29.05
N LEU A 305 -29.80 -13.43 -28.86
CA LEU A 305 -29.80 -12.00 -29.08
C LEU A 305 -29.85 -11.68 -30.58
N ASN A 306 -30.56 -10.61 -30.92
CA ASN A 306 -30.58 -10.12 -32.30
C ASN A 306 -29.18 -9.79 -32.79
N LYS A 307 -28.75 -10.38 -33.89
CA LYS A 307 -27.39 -10.27 -34.40
C LYS A 307 -26.93 -8.82 -34.62
N LYS A 308 -27.80 -7.97 -35.19
CA LYS A 308 -27.49 -6.56 -35.48
C LYS A 308 -27.25 -5.76 -34.19
N TYR A 309 -28.18 -5.87 -33.23
CA TYR A 309 -28.05 -5.15 -31.94
C TYR A 309 -26.89 -5.68 -31.12
N ARG A 310 -26.68 -7.00 -31.13
CA ARG A 310 -25.55 -7.66 -30.46
C ARG A 310 -24.21 -7.16 -30.98
N GLN A 311 -24.02 -7.08 -32.30
CA GLN A 311 -22.77 -6.60 -32.90
C GLN A 311 -22.51 -5.13 -32.55
N SER A 312 -23.53 -4.25 -32.65
CA SER A 312 -23.39 -2.86 -32.24
C SER A 312 -23.04 -2.74 -30.73
N ALA A 313 -23.74 -3.47 -29.88
CA ALA A 313 -23.49 -3.46 -28.46
C ALA A 313 -22.10 -3.98 -28.07
N ILE A 314 -21.63 -5.04 -28.71
CA ILE A 314 -20.25 -5.54 -28.52
C ILE A 314 -19.23 -4.46 -28.86
N PHE A 315 -19.40 -3.79 -30.00
CA PHE A 315 -18.50 -2.71 -30.40
C PHE A 315 -18.46 -1.58 -29.37
N ASP A 316 -19.62 -1.08 -28.95
CA ASP A 316 -19.72 0.00 -27.98
C ASP A 316 -19.14 -0.43 -26.59
N THR A 317 -19.40 -1.66 -26.18
CA THR A 317 -18.82 -2.23 -24.93
C THR A 317 -17.31 -2.33 -25.00
N ILE A 318 -16.75 -2.76 -26.11
CA ILE A 318 -15.29 -2.82 -26.32
C ILE A 318 -14.67 -1.42 -26.19
N GLN A 319 -15.32 -0.38 -26.75
CA GLN A 319 -14.81 0.99 -26.65
C GLN A 319 -14.88 1.48 -25.20
N GLU A 320 -15.98 1.23 -24.48
CA GLU A 320 -16.11 1.55 -23.06
C GLU A 320 -15.02 0.88 -22.21
N VAL A 321 -14.79 -0.43 -22.38
CA VAL A 321 -13.79 -1.19 -21.61
C VAL A 321 -12.39 -0.69 -21.93
N LYS A 322 -12.07 -0.39 -23.19
CA LYS A 322 -10.77 0.18 -23.57
C LYS A 322 -10.51 1.51 -22.90
N GLN A 323 -11.48 2.42 -22.93
CA GLN A 323 -11.36 3.73 -22.30
C GLN A 323 -11.27 3.62 -20.77
N ALA A 324 -12.05 2.72 -20.18
CA ALA A 324 -12.04 2.47 -18.73
C ALA A 324 -10.68 1.92 -18.25
N ALA A 325 -10.10 0.97 -18.99
CA ALA A 325 -8.77 0.45 -18.68
C ALA A 325 -7.68 1.52 -18.80
N GLU A 326 -7.73 2.34 -19.85
CA GLU A 326 -6.82 3.48 -20.02
C GLU A 326 -6.99 4.49 -18.87
N GLY A 327 -8.23 4.82 -18.50
CA GLY A 327 -8.54 5.71 -17.38
C GLY A 327 -8.01 5.18 -16.04
N MET A 328 -8.13 3.89 -15.78
CA MET A 328 -7.57 3.25 -14.58
C MET A 328 -6.04 3.40 -14.54
N LEU A 329 -5.34 3.11 -15.64
CA LEU A 329 -3.89 3.25 -15.71
C LEU A 329 -3.45 4.70 -15.47
N HIS A 330 -4.11 5.67 -16.11
CA HIS A 330 -3.83 7.10 -15.90
C HIS A 330 -4.07 7.51 -14.45
N ASN A 331 -5.17 7.08 -13.84
CA ASN A 331 -5.53 7.40 -12.47
C ASN A 331 -4.46 6.90 -11.49
N LEU A 332 -4.05 5.63 -11.60
CA LEU A 332 -3.04 5.03 -10.72
C LEU A 332 -1.63 5.60 -10.91
N ASN A 333 -1.37 6.35 -12.00
CA ASN A 333 -0.08 7.01 -12.27
C ASN A 333 -0.12 8.54 -12.10
N SER A 334 -1.27 9.11 -11.74
CA SER A 334 -1.44 10.56 -11.58
C SER A 334 -1.79 10.98 -10.16
N LEU A 335 -2.54 10.15 -9.44
CA LEU A 335 -3.02 10.48 -8.11
C LEU A 335 -2.12 9.87 -7.03
N GLN A 336 -1.34 10.74 -6.41
CA GLN A 336 -0.45 10.42 -5.29
C GLN A 336 -1.26 10.28 -3.99
N SER A 337 -1.93 9.16 -3.81
CA SER A 337 -2.84 8.88 -2.69
C SER A 337 -2.19 8.14 -1.53
N ARG A 338 -0.90 7.81 -1.61
CA ARG A 338 -0.15 7.14 -0.54
C ARG A 338 0.62 8.16 0.31
N SER A 339 0.93 7.80 1.57
CA SER A 339 1.75 8.60 2.47
C SER A 339 3.06 9.03 1.80
N GLY A 340 3.51 10.27 2.04
CA GLY A 340 4.70 10.82 1.40
C GLY A 340 4.51 11.21 -0.06
N ASN A 341 3.28 11.46 -0.52
CA ASN A 341 2.95 11.77 -1.92
C ASN A 341 3.39 10.68 -2.92
N GLN A 342 3.32 9.43 -2.51
CA GLN A 342 3.61 8.30 -3.39
C GLN A 342 2.37 7.89 -4.19
N LEU A 343 2.61 7.32 -5.37
CA LEU A 343 1.58 6.62 -6.14
C LEU A 343 1.14 5.35 -5.38
N PRO A 344 -0.13 4.90 -5.55
CA PRO A 344 -0.59 3.68 -4.90
C PRO A 344 0.19 2.46 -5.40
N PHE A 345 0.95 1.81 -4.51
CA PHE A 345 1.69 0.59 -4.83
C PHE A 345 0.70 -0.55 -5.05
N SER A 346 0.36 -0.78 -6.30
CA SER A 346 -0.74 -1.66 -6.71
C SER A 346 -0.29 -2.72 -7.69
N SER A 347 -0.96 -3.87 -7.70
CA SER A 347 -0.77 -4.93 -8.68
C SER A 347 -2.08 -5.54 -9.14
N ILE A 348 -2.11 -6.01 -10.38
CA ILE A 348 -3.25 -6.71 -10.98
C ILE A 348 -2.79 -7.99 -11.65
N ASN A 349 -3.52 -9.07 -11.40
CA ASN A 349 -3.30 -10.34 -12.09
C ASN A 349 -4.47 -10.61 -13.04
N TYR A 350 -4.17 -11.15 -14.20
CA TYR A 350 -5.14 -11.46 -15.25
C TYR A 350 -4.55 -12.45 -16.27
N GLY A 351 -5.36 -12.96 -17.21
CA GLY A 351 -4.92 -13.82 -18.29
C GLY A 351 -5.60 -15.18 -18.34
N THR A 352 -6.27 -15.60 -17.26
CA THR A 352 -6.90 -16.92 -17.20
C THR A 352 -8.37 -16.94 -17.60
N CYS A 353 -9.05 -15.78 -17.65
CA CYS A 353 -10.46 -15.76 -18.03
C CYS A 353 -10.67 -16.12 -19.50
N THR A 354 -11.43 -17.19 -19.71
CA THR A 354 -11.77 -17.68 -21.06
C THR A 354 -13.11 -17.17 -21.61
N GLU A 355 -13.88 -16.44 -20.79
CA GLU A 355 -15.10 -15.79 -21.26
C GLU A 355 -14.77 -14.57 -22.13
N GLU A 356 -15.52 -14.31 -23.18
CA GLU A 356 -15.20 -13.23 -24.13
C GLU A 356 -15.15 -11.86 -23.46
N GLU A 357 -16.00 -11.63 -22.47
CA GLU A 357 -16.04 -10.41 -21.66
C GLU A 357 -14.72 -10.21 -20.87
N GLY A 358 -14.21 -11.26 -20.23
CA GLY A 358 -12.94 -11.20 -19.50
C GLY A 358 -11.73 -11.11 -20.43
N ARG A 359 -11.79 -11.78 -21.61
CA ARG A 359 -10.78 -11.66 -22.65
C ARG A 359 -10.65 -10.22 -23.16
N ILE A 360 -11.77 -9.49 -23.26
CA ILE A 360 -11.76 -8.07 -23.63
C ILE A 360 -11.13 -7.21 -22.56
N VAL A 361 -11.36 -7.50 -21.28
CA VAL A 361 -10.70 -6.82 -20.15
C VAL A 361 -9.19 -6.98 -20.27
N THR A 362 -8.71 -8.22 -20.40
CA THR A 362 -7.27 -8.53 -20.57
C THR A 362 -6.68 -7.79 -21.78
N ARG A 363 -7.37 -7.85 -22.93
CA ARG A 363 -6.95 -7.15 -24.17
C ARG A 363 -6.90 -5.63 -24.00
N ALA A 364 -7.88 -5.05 -23.28
CA ALA A 364 -7.94 -3.62 -23.05
C ALA A 364 -6.77 -3.14 -22.16
N ILE A 365 -6.49 -3.86 -21.08
CA ILE A 365 -5.36 -3.57 -20.18
C ILE A 365 -4.03 -3.64 -20.94
N LEU A 366 -3.78 -4.73 -21.68
CA LEU A 366 -2.56 -4.90 -22.45
C LEU A 366 -2.42 -3.82 -23.54
N SER A 367 -3.51 -3.47 -24.24
CA SER A 367 -3.50 -2.43 -25.28
C SER A 367 -3.22 -1.05 -24.70
N ALA A 368 -3.83 -0.71 -23.56
CA ALA A 368 -3.57 0.54 -22.84
C ALA A 368 -2.13 0.60 -22.33
N THR A 369 -1.59 -0.51 -21.83
CA THR A 369 -0.18 -0.63 -21.41
C THR A 369 0.77 -0.41 -22.58
N ILE A 370 0.51 -1.03 -23.74
CA ILE A 370 1.31 -0.84 -24.97
C ILE A 370 1.28 0.62 -25.42
N LYS A 371 0.12 1.28 -25.37
CA LYS A 371 -0.05 2.69 -25.71
C LYS A 371 0.77 3.57 -24.76
N GLY A 372 0.75 3.23 -23.47
CA GLY A 372 1.41 4.00 -22.39
C GLY A 372 0.53 5.13 -21.89
N VAL A 373 0.99 5.76 -20.81
CA VAL A 373 0.33 6.92 -20.17
C VAL A 373 0.91 8.23 -20.72
N GLY A 374 0.14 9.32 -20.65
CA GLY A 374 0.56 10.64 -21.13
C GLY A 374 1.03 10.60 -22.59
N ASN A 375 2.24 11.03 -22.84
CA ASN A 375 2.86 11.05 -24.17
C ASN A 375 3.51 9.70 -24.56
N GLY A 376 3.00 8.59 -24.02
CA GLY A 376 3.51 7.26 -24.33
C GLY A 376 4.58 6.77 -23.33
N GLN A 377 4.61 7.30 -22.11
CA GLN A 377 5.47 6.80 -21.03
C GLN A 377 5.00 5.43 -20.53
N THR A 378 5.94 4.64 -20.02
CA THR A 378 5.60 3.39 -19.33
C THR A 378 4.95 3.72 -17.99
N SER A 379 3.80 3.10 -17.69
CA SER A 379 3.14 3.24 -16.38
C SER A 379 4.00 2.59 -15.30
N ILE A 380 4.08 3.23 -14.13
CA ILE A 380 4.75 2.65 -12.95
C ILE A 380 3.81 1.61 -12.31
N PHE A 381 2.54 1.98 -12.14
CA PHE A 381 1.50 1.14 -11.55
C PHE A 381 0.28 1.00 -12.46
N PRO A 382 -0.52 -0.05 -12.26
CA PRO A 382 -0.25 -1.21 -11.39
C PRO A 382 0.86 -2.09 -11.95
N CYS A 383 1.62 -2.77 -11.08
CA CYS A 383 2.42 -3.92 -11.49
C CYS A 383 1.48 -4.95 -12.11
N GLN A 384 1.82 -5.46 -13.27
CA GLN A 384 0.94 -6.35 -14.03
C GLN A 384 1.53 -7.75 -14.06
N ILE A 385 0.69 -8.74 -13.74
CA ILE A 385 1.07 -10.15 -13.70
C ILE A 385 0.13 -10.92 -14.62
N PHE A 386 0.67 -11.40 -15.75
CA PHE A 386 -0.06 -12.28 -16.64
C PHE A 386 0.05 -13.72 -16.14
N GLN A 387 -1.08 -14.32 -15.82
CA GLN A 387 -1.18 -15.69 -15.34
C GLN A 387 -1.16 -16.67 -16.52
N LYS A 388 -0.07 -17.41 -16.66
CA LYS A 388 0.07 -18.46 -17.66
C LYS A 388 -0.36 -19.80 -17.08
N MET A 389 -1.26 -20.48 -17.79
CA MET A 389 -1.83 -21.78 -17.41
C MET A 389 -1.96 -22.67 -18.63
N LYS A 390 -1.57 -23.96 -18.48
CA LYS A 390 -1.70 -24.98 -19.52
C LYS A 390 -3.18 -25.19 -19.87
N GLY A 391 -3.45 -25.34 -21.17
CA GLY A 391 -4.82 -25.47 -21.68
C GLY A 391 -5.59 -24.14 -21.80
N VAL A 392 -5.07 -23.04 -21.27
CA VAL A 392 -5.69 -21.71 -21.33
C VAL A 392 -4.94 -20.78 -22.27
N ASN A 393 -3.63 -20.63 -22.12
CA ASN A 393 -2.82 -19.68 -22.89
C ASN A 393 -1.77 -20.37 -23.76
N ASP A 394 -1.71 -21.68 -23.84
CA ASP A 394 -0.80 -22.42 -24.71
C ASP A 394 -1.18 -22.28 -26.18
N LYS A 395 -0.26 -22.65 -27.06
CA LYS A 395 -0.50 -22.70 -28.52
C LYS A 395 -1.70 -23.58 -28.81
N GLY A 396 -2.71 -23.00 -29.46
CA GLY A 396 -3.97 -23.67 -29.79
C GLY A 396 -5.08 -23.51 -28.73
N SER A 397 -4.78 -22.97 -27.57
CA SER A 397 -5.78 -22.68 -26.52
C SER A 397 -6.44 -21.31 -26.74
N LYS A 398 -7.59 -21.11 -26.06
CA LYS A 398 -8.48 -19.95 -26.30
C LYS A 398 -7.82 -18.59 -26.07
N ASN A 399 -6.92 -18.48 -25.08
CA ASN A 399 -6.23 -17.23 -24.73
C ASN A 399 -4.81 -17.12 -25.28
N TYR A 400 -4.42 -17.96 -26.25
CA TYR A 400 -3.08 -17.89 -26.85
C TYR A 400 -2.78 -16.54 -27.51
N ASP A 401 -3.77 -15.94 -28.18
CA ASP A 401 -3.67 -14.60 -28.77
C ASP A 401 -3.43 -13.49 -27.72
N LEU A 402 -4.01 -13.63 -26.53
CA LEU A 402 -3.78 -12.71 -25.42
C LEU A 402 -2.37 -12.89 -24.84
N TYR A 403 -1.89 -14.12 -24.74
CA TYR A 403 -0.51 -14.40 -24.36
C TYR A 403 0.50 -13.79 -25.33
N GLN A 404 0.26 -13.93 -26.65
CA GLN A 404 1.10 -13.27 -27.66
C GLN A 404 1.06 -11.73 -27.53
N LEU A 405 -0.10 -11.16 -27.22
CA LEU A 405 -0.24 -9.72 -26.96
C LEU A 405 0.51 -9.31 -25.70
N ALA A 406 0.46 -10.12 -24.64
CA ALA A 406 1.20 -9.89 -23.40
C ALA A 406 2.71 -9.85 -23.66
N ILE A 407 3.26 -10.80 -24.42
CA ILE A 407 4.68 -10.81 -24.80
C ILE A 407 5.06 -9.53 -25.56
N ARG A 408 4.22 -9.06 -26.50
CA ARG A 408 4.46 -7.79 -27.22
C ARG A 408 4.43 -6.60 -26.28
N SER A 409 3.54 -6.62 -25.28
CA SER A 409 3.47 -5.58 -24.25
C SER A 409 4.74 -5.55 -23.41
N THR A 410 5.20 -6.72 -22.93
CA THR A 410 6.44 -6.84 -22.16
C THR A 410 7.66 -6.38 -22.97
N ALA A 411 7.76 -6.78 -24.24
CA ALA A 411 8.85 -6.34 -25.12
C ALA A 411 8.91 -4.81 -25.29
N LYS A 412 7.76 -4.12 -25.22
CA LYS A 412 7.70 -2.66 -25.39
C LYS A 412 7.76 -1.89 -24.07
N ARG A 413 7.21 -2.44 -22.99
CA ARG A 413 6.93 -1.72 -21.73
C ARG A 413 7.46 -2.41 -20.48
N MET A 414 8.10 -3.57 -20.59
CA MET A 414 8.52 -4.44 -19.50
C MET A 414 7.37 -4.94 -18.61
N TYR A 415 6.12 -4.74 -19.01
CA TYR A 415 4.90 -5.27 -18.40
C TYR A 415 4.06 -6.01 -19.43
N PRO A 416 3.35 -7.07 -19.03
CA PRO A 416 3.29 -7.69 -17.69
C PRO A 416 4.51 -8.56 -17.36
N ASN A 417 4.69 -8.84 -16.04
CA ASN A 417 5.42 -10.01 -15.56
C ASN A 417 4.56 -11.27 -15.73
N TYR A 418 5.13 -12.46 -15.52
CA TYR A 418 4.43 -13.72 -15.73
C TYR A 418 4.41 -14.58 -14.47
N CYS A 419 3.22 -15.11 -14.13
CA CYS A 419 3.05 -16.16 -13.14
C CYS A 419 2.84 -17.49 -13.87
N ASN A 420 3.67 -18.49 -13.60
CA ASN A 420 3.47 -19.85 -14.08
C ASN A 420 2.55 -20.59 -13.09
N CYS A 421 1.24 -20.59 -13.38
CA CYS A 421 0.24 -21.22 -12.52
C CYS A 421 0.39 -22.75 -12.47
N ASP A 422 0.86 -23.38 -13.56
CA ASP A 422 1.09 -24.82 -13.61
C ASP A 422 2.18 -25.23 -12.60
N TRP A 423 3.29 -24.48 -12.56
CA TRP A 423 4.36 -24.73 -11.62
C TRP A 423 3.87 -24.59 -10.16
N SER A 424 3.06 -23.59 -9.87
CA SER A 424 2.50 -23.39 -8.53
C SER A 424 1.61 -24.56 -8.11
N GLN A 425 0.83 -25.11 -9.05
CA GLN A 425 0.01 -26.31 -8.81
C GLN A 425 0.86 -27.56 -8.58
N ASP A 426 1.90 -27.75 -9.40
CA ASP A 426 2.83 -28.89 -9.29
C ASP A 426 3.62 -28.88 -7.97
N GLN A 427 3.81 -27.71 -7.36
CA GLN A 427 4.43 -27.54 -6.06
C GLN A 427 3.46 -27.69 -4.86
N GLY A 428 2.26 -28.20 -5.08
CA GLY A 428 1.25 -28.39 -4.05
C GLY A 428 0.51 -27.13 -3.62
N TYR A 429 0.62 -26.04 -4.39
CA TYR A 429 -0.17 -24.82 -4.19
C TYR A 429 -1.52 -24.87 -4.92
N ASN A 430 -1.99 -26.07 -5.26
CA ASN A 430 -3.32 -26.20 -5.83
C ASN A 430 -4.35 -26.11 -4.70
N ASP A 431 -5.45 -25.42 -4.97
CA ASP A 431 -6.50 -25.13 -3.99
C ASP A 431 -7.02 -26.39 -3.27
N MET A 432 -7.11 -27.52 -3.99
CA MET A 432 -7.62 -28.78 -3.41
C MET A 432 -6.62 -29.41 -2.45
N GLU A 433 -5.36 -29.43 -2.80
CA GLU A 433 -4.30 -29.99 -1.95
C GLU A 433 -4.04 -29.11 -0.72
N TYR A 434 -4.06 -27.79 -0.87
CA TYR A 434 -3.98 -26.84 0.24
C TYR A 434 -5.16 -27.03 1.20
N LYS A 435 -6.39 -27.14 0.69
CA LYS A 435 -7.58 -27.38 1.48
C LYS A 435 -7.50 -28.74 2.21
N THR A 436 -7.04 -29.78 1.51
CA THR A 436 -6.86 -31.10 2.09
C THR A 436 -5.78 -31.08 3.18
N ASN A 437 -4.64 -30.46 2.93
CA ASN A 437 -3.58 -30.32 3.92
C ASN A 437 -4.01 -29.46 5.11
N PHE A 438 -4.76 -28.37 4.88
CA PHE A 438 -5.34 -27.55 5.94
C PHE A 438 -6.29 -28.37 6.81
N ILE A 439 -7.23 -29.12 6.21
CA ILE A 439 -8.16 -29.99 6.95
C ILE A 439 -7.41 -31.06 7.73
N ASN A 440 -6.39 -31.67 7.13
CA ASN A 440 -5.58 -32.71 7.79
C ASN A 440 -4.73 -32.14 8.94
N SER A 441 -4.38 -30.85 8.91
CA SER A 441 -3.65 -30.19 10.00
C SER A 441 -4.52 -29.82 11.20
N LEU A 442 -5.85 -29.90 11.06
CA LEU A 442 -6.79 -29.55 12.12
C LEU A 442 -6.95 -30.70 13.12
N THR A 443 -7.17 -30.36 14.37
CA THR A 443 -7.59 -31.34 15.38
C THR A 443 -9.01 -31.84 15.07
N GLU A 444 -9.37 -33.03 15.57
CA GLU A 444 -10.73 -33.59 15.39
C GLU A 444 -11.83 -32.65 15.94
N GLU A 445 -11.54 -31.93 17.03
CA GLU A 445 -12.47 -30.95 17.58
C GLU A 445 -12.66 -29.75 16.61
N GLN A 446 -11.59 -29.25 15.99
CA GLN A 446 -11.65 -28.18 15.00
C GLN A 446 -12.40 -28.61 13.75
N LYS A 447 -12.17 -29.85 13.25
CA LYS A 447 -12.91 -30.43 12.13
C LYS A 447 -14.41 -30.49 12.42
N ASN A 448 -14.77 -31.03 13.61
CA ASN A 448 -16.17 -31.13 14.03
C ASN A 448 -16.84 -29.76 14.16
N ASN A 449 -16.13 -28.75 14.62
CA ASN A 449 -16.65 -27.37 14.69
C ASN A 449 -16.92 -26.77 13.31
N ILE A 450 -16.03 -27.02 12.34
CA ILE A 450 -16.21 -26.59 10.93
C ILE A 450 -17.42 -27.32 10.31
N ILE A 451 -17.52 -28.64 10.50
CA ILE A 451 -18.65 -29.44 9.99
C ILE A 451 -19.97 -28.88 10.54
N ARG A 452 -20.06 -28.65 11.86
CA ARG A 452 -21.26 -28.09 12.50
C ARG A 452 -21.59 -26.67 11.97
N ALA A 453 -20.59 -25.86 11.67
CA ALA A 453 -20.79 -24.53 11.11
C ALA A 453 -21.35 -24.59 9.68
N ILE A 454 -20.83 -25.52 8.85
CA ILE A 454 -21.31 -25.78 7.49
C ILE A 454 -22.72 -26.38 7.49
N GLU A 455 -23.01 -27.29 8.39
CA GLU A 455 -24.36 -27.88 8.54
C GLU A 455 -25.40 -26.82 8.95
N LYS A 456 -25.02 -25.86 9.79
CA LYS A 456 -25.89 -24.74 10.17
C LYS A 456 -26.07 -23.67 9.09
N ASN A 457 -25.08 -23.48 8.25
CA ASN A 457 -25.09 -22.51 7.15
C ASN A 457 -24.32 -23.06 5.94
N PRO A 458 -25.00 -23.79 5.03
CA PRO A 458 -24.37 -24.39 3.85
C PRO A 458 -23.63 -23.39 2.93
N GLU A 459 -24.07 -22.13 2.89
CA GLU A 459 -23.40 -21.09 2.10
C GLU A 459 -21.95 -20.82 2.55
N ILE A 460 -21.65 -21.08 3.81
CA ILE A 460 -20.27 -20.97 4.32
C ILE A 460 -19.39 -22.06 3.69
N GLY A 461 -19.91 -23.28 3.59
CA GLY A 461 -19.21 -24.39 2.94
C GLY A 461 -18.94 -24.10 1.46
N GLU A 462 -19.93 -23.59 0.75
CA GLU A 462 -19.81 -23.22 -0.66
C GLU A 462 -18.80 -22.09 -0.88
N LYS A 463 -18.86 -21.03 -0.05
CA LYS A 463 -17.90 -19.92 -0.09
C LYS A 463 -16.46 -20.33 0.23
N LEU A 464 -16.28 -21.27 1.14
CA LEU A 464 -14.97 -21.81 1.50
C LEU A 464 -14.52 -22.93 0.54
N GLY A 465 -15.39 -23.37 -0.39
CA GLY A 465 -15.15 -24.52 -1.25
C GLY A 465 -14.96 -25.83 -0.46
N LEU A 466 -15.55 -25.91 0.72
CA LEU A 466 -15.54 -27.07 1.61
C LEU A 466 -16.90 -27.74 1.58
N TYR A 467 -16.95 -28.97 1.13
CA TYR A 467 -18.17 -29.78 1.15
C TYR A 467 -18.10 -30.79 2.30
N VAL A 468 -19.24 -31.00 2.98
CA VAL A 468 -19.32 -31.91 4.13
C VAL A 468 -18.85 -33.34 3.80
N LYS A 469 -18.89 -33.76 2.53
CA LYS A 469 -18.38 -35.03 2.06
C LYS A 469 -16.83 -35.13 2.06
N GLU A 470 -16.13 -34.01 2.03
CA GLU A 470 -14.66 -33.96 2.02
C GLU A 470 -14.08 -33.80 3.44
N ALA A 471 -14.93 -33.45 4.40
CA ALA A 471 -14.56 -33.24 5.80
C ALA A 471 -14.79 -34.49 6.69
N LYS A 472 -15.40 -35.54 6.14
CA LYS A 472 -15.57 -36.88 6.77
C LYS A 472 -14.50 -37.84 6.25
#